data_7c310b854d7a2ae4488221bf6e1c9199
#
_entry.id   7c310b854d7a2ae4488221bf6e1c9199
#
_cell.length_a   1.000
_cell.length_b   1.000
_cell.length_c   1.000
_cell.angle_alpha   90.00
_cell.angle_beta   90.00
_cell.angle_gamma   90.00
#
_symmetry.space_group_name_H-M   'P 1'
#
loop_
_entity.id
_entity.type
_entity.pdbx_description
1 polymer ?
#
loop_
_entity_poly.entity_id
_entity_poly.type
_entity_poly.pdbx_seq_one_letter_code
_entity_poly.pdbx_strand_id
1 'polypeptide(L)'
;LTGTWSLVSSFMLRPPWQIGFDPAEAFIARFTMPAQRYPSVAKRLAFLRRLDDELATLPGIEIATTTTNAPLRSGLERRLEIDGADGVTDDEGPPVTLLSVGPRYFATLRSPLIRGRALGRADSATSARVVVINERLTELHFRGRDPLGMRIRLVDPRGGGTTDWLTVVGITTTVPQRSGGAPSDPVALVAHEANPGLPGSADVLVRTSAELGPSVTAVREAFRRLDAD
;
A
#
# COMPACT_ATOMS: atom_id res chain seq x y z
N LEU A 1 -20.34 15.30 -10.79
CA LEU A 1 -20.41 13.99 -10.14
C LEU A 1 -19.26 13.91 -9.14
N THR A 2 -19.59 14.17 -7.87
CA THR A 2 -18.71 14.12 -6.72
C THR A 2 -18.15 12.70 -6.52
N GLY A 3 -16.86 12.60 -6.20
CA GLY A 3 -16.20 11.33 -5.89
C GLY A 3 -16.97 10.56 -4.81
N THR A 4 -17.16 9.26 -5.01
CA THR A 4 -17.94 8.41 -4.11
C THR A 4 -17.09 8.01 -2.92
N TRP A 5 -17.51 8.36 -1.72
CA TRP A 5 -16.93 7.94 -0.45
C TRP A 5 -17.67 6.73 0.11
N SER A 6 -16.94 5.70 0.50
CA SER A 6 -17.47 4.61 1.31
C SER A 6 -16.64 4.49 2.59
N LEU A 7 -17.29 4.66 3.74
CA LEU A 7 -16.68 4.32 5.01
C LEU A 7 -16.73 2.79 5.16
N VAL A 8 -15.59 2.15 5.23
CA VAL A 8 -15.48 0.74 5.57
C VAL A 8 -15.01 0.67 7.02
N SER A 9 -15.96 0.54 7.92
CA SER A 9 -15.66 0.35 9.34
C SER A 9 -15.26 -1.08 9.63
N SER A 10 -14.39 -1.21 10.60
CA SER A 10 -14.13 -2.28 11.56
C SER A 10 -13.16 -3.38 11.20
N PHE A 11 -11.96 -3.22 11.74
CA PHE A 11 -11.04 -4.30 12.07
C PHE A 11 -11.34 -4.95 13.44
N MET A 12 -12.45 -4.62 14.10
CA MET A 12 -12.73 -4.92 15.52
C MET A 12 -12.90 -6.39 15.89
N LEU A 13 -12.75 -7.34 14.97
CA LEU A 13 -13.12 -8.73 15.23
C LEU A 13 -11.96 -9.74 15.28
N ARG A 14 -10.69 -9.30 15.13
CA ARG A 14 -9.54 -10.23 15.22
C ARG A 14 -8.42 -9.66 16.08
N PRO A 15 -7.78 -10.50 16.91
CA PRO A 15 -6.66 -10.05 17.73
C PRO A 15 -5.45 -9.65 16.85
N PRO A 16 -4.68 -8.63 17.27
CA PRO A 16 -3.57 -8.05 16.47
C PRO A 16 -2.55 -9.07 15.96
N TRP A 17 -2.22 -10.09 16.75
CA TRP A 17 -1.26 -11.13 16.36
C TRP A 17 -1.72 -12.02 15.19
N GLN A 18 -3.01 -12.01 14.86
CA GLN A 18 -3.55 -12.77 13.72
C GLN A 18 -3.58 -11.97 12.43
N ILE A 19 -3.45 -10.66 12.49
CA ILE A 19 -3.59 -9.78 11.34
C ILE A 19 -2.31 -9.00 11.00
N GLY A 20 -1.23 -9.18 11.76
CA GLY A 20 0.09 -8.59 11.48
C GLY A 20 0.15 -7.06 11.58
N PHE A 21 -0.86 -6.41 12.14
CA PHE A 21 -0.92 -4.98 12.41
C PHE A 21 -1.84 -4.68 13.60
N ASP A 22 -1.75 -3.48 14.17
CA ASP A 22 -2.60 -3.05 15.28
C ASP A 22 -3.86 -2.34 14.75
N PRO A 23 -5.06 -2.92 14.91
CA PRO A 23 -6.31 -2.33 14.45
C PRO A 23 -6.92 -1.33 15.42
N ALA A 24 -6.40 -1.22 16.66
CA ALA A 24 -6.96 -0.33 17.66
C ALA A 24 -6.88 1.13 17.18
N GLU A 25 -7.95 1.88 17.44
CA GLU A 25 -8.03 3.30 17.09
C GLU A 25 -7.77 3.62 15.61
N ALA A 26 -7.95 2.63 14.73
CA ALA A 26 -7.75 2.77 13.31
C ALA A 26 -9.06 2.61 12.52
N PHE A 27 -9.18 3.38 11.43
CA PHE A 27 -10.26 3.19 10.46
C PHE A 27 -9.73 3.32 9.03
N ILE A 28 -10.54 2.84 8.09
CA ILE A 28 -10.27 2.91 6.66
C ILE A 28 -11.38 3.66 5.97
N ALA A 29 -11.03 4.54 5.08
CA ALA A 29 -11.96 5.18 4.17
C ALA A 29 -11.55 4.95 2.73
N ARG A 30 -12.46 4.45 1.90
CA ARG A 30 -12.23 4.28 0.47
C ARG A 30 -12.71 5.48 -0.31
N PHE A 31 -11.95 5.86 -1.34
CA PHE A 31 -12.32 6.91 -2.28
C PHE A 31 -11.98 6.51 -3.73
N THR A 32 -12.62 7.19 -4.67
CA THR A 32 -12.37 7.03 -6.09
C THR A 32 -11.83 8.33 -6.69
N MET A 33 -10.94 8.19 -7.64
CA MET A 33 -10.40 9.24 -8.49
C MET A 33 -10.95 9.04 -9.92
N PRO A 34 -12.12 9.64 -10.25
CA PRO A 34 -12.77 9.42 -11.53
C PRO A 34 -11.87 9.80 -12.71
N ALA A 35 -11.87 8.99 -13.78
CA ALA A 35 -10.98 9.20 -14.93
C ALA A 35 -11.20 10.56 -15.62
N GLN A 36 -12.41 11.11 -15.56
CA GLN A 36 -12.73 12.44 -16.09
C GLN A 36 -11.92 13.55 -15.40
N ARG A 37 -11.64 13.40 -14.12
CA ARG A 37 -10.91 14.37 -13.29
C ARG A 37 -9.44 14.03 -13.15
N TYR A 38 -9.14 12.74 -13.04
CA TYR A 38 -7.81 12.16 -12.82
C TYR A 38 -7.42 11.23 -13.97
N PRO A 39 -7.33 11.74 -15.23
CA PRO A 39 -7.16 10.92 -16.42
C PRO A 39 -5.78 10.25 -16.52
N SER A 40 -4.79 10.76 -15.80
CA SER A 40 -3.43 10.23 -15.87
C SER A 40 -2.90 9.79 -14.52
N VAL A 41 -1.92 8.89 -14.53
CA VAL A 41 -1.18 8.49 -13.33
C VAL A 41 -0.58 9.71 -12.64
N ALA A 42 -0.01 10.65 -13.38
CA ALA A 42 0.59 11.87 -12.82
C ALA A 42 -0.43 12.71 -12.01
N LYS A 43 -1.67 12.87 -12.52
CA LYS A 43 -2.73 13.59 -11.79
C LYS A 43 -3.15 12.83 -10.54
N ARG A 44 -3.25 11.50 -10.59
CA ARG A 44 -3.55 10.67 -9.42
C ARG A 44 -2.44 10.76 -8.36
N LEU A 45 -1.18 10.69 -8.77
CA LEU A 45 -0.04 10.87 -7.87
C LEU A 45 -0.04 12.25 -7.20
N ALA A 46 -0.26 13.30 -7.96
CA ALA A 46 -0.33 14.67 -7.42
C ALA A 46 -1.44 14.79 -6.37
N PHE A 47 -2.61 14.20 -6.63
CA PHE A 47 -3.71 14.17 -5.67
C PHE A 47 -3.35 13.38 -4.41
N LEU A 48 -2.80 12.17 -4.53
CA LEU A 48 -2.42 11.36 -3.36
C LEU A 48 -1.38 12.06 -2.49
N ARG A 49 -0.38 12.73 -3.09
CA ARG A 49 0.61 13.53 -2.34
C ARG A 49 -0.05 14.65 -1.55
N ARG A 50 -0.90 15.45 -2.20
CA ARG A 50 -1.65 16.53 -1.54
C ARG A 50 -2.51 15.98 -0.40
N LEU A 51 -3.17 14.84 -0.62
CA LEU A 51 -4.00 14.19 0.40
C LEU A 51 -3.16 13.70 1.58
N ASP A 52 -2.02 13.04 1.34
CA ASP A 52 -1.11 12.60 2.41
C ASP A 52 -0.55 13.79 3.23
N ASP A 53 -0.29 14.92 2.59
CA ASP A 53 0.16 16.14 3.27
C ASP A 53 -0.96 16.77 4.10
N GLU A 54 -2.17 16.87 3.55
CA GLU A 54 -3.34 17.41 4.26
C GLU A 54 -3.72 16.55 5.47
N LEU A 55 -3.74 15.23 5.31
CA LEU A 55 -4.03 14.28 6.39
C LEU A 55 -3.06 14.41 7.57
N ALA A 56 -1.81 14.81 7.32
CA ALA A 56 -0.81 14.99 8.36
C ALA A 56 -1.07 16.18 9.28
N THR A 57 -1.94 17.09 8.88
CA THR A 57 -2.24 18.34 9.61
C THR A 57 -3.59 18.34 10.29
N LEU A 58 -4.40 17.28 10.10
CA LEU A 58 -5.75 17.23 10.65
C LEU A 58 -5.75 17.06 12.17
N PRO A 59 -6.54 17.86 12.90
CA PRO A 59 -6.68 17.72 14.34
C PRO A 59 -7.33 16.37 14.70
N GLY A 60 -6.87 15.75 15.79
CA GLY A 60 -7.40 14.46 16.25
C GLY A 60 -6.93 13.24 15.45
N ILE A 61 -6.15 13.44 14.40
CA ILE A 61 -5.48 12.38 13.66
C ILE A 61 -4.07 12.22 14.22
N GLU A 62 -3.76 11.02 14.74
CA GLU A 62 -2.41 10.67 15.20
C GLU A 62 -1.47 10.50 14.01
N ILE A 63 -1.90 9.68 13.05
CA ILE A 63 -1.18 9.42 11.81
C ILE A 63 -2.13 8.90 10.74
N ALA A 64 -1.90 9.29 9.50
CA ALA A 64 -2.67 8.80 8.36
C ALA A 64 -1.81 8.68 7.10
N THR A 65 -2.24 7.84 6.17
CA THR A 65 -1.58 7.62 4.89
C THR A 65 -2.55 7.06 3.85
N THR A 66 -2.17 7.15 2.59
CA THR A 66 -2.89 6.54 1.49
C THR A 66 -2.28 5.18 1.08
N THR A 67 -3.08 4.31 0.50
CA THR A 67 -2.66 3.04 -0.09
C THR A 67 -3.60 2.63 -1.22
N THR A 68 -3.13 1.86 -2.18
CA THR A 68 -4.00 1.34 -3.24
C THR A 68 -5.04 0.36 -2.72
N ASN A 69 -4.68 -0.44 -1.73
CA ASN A 69 -5.60 -1.33 -1.03
C ASN A 69 -5.22 -1.44 0.45
N ALA A 70 -6.21 -1.29 1.29
CA ALA A 70 -6.07 -1.54 2.71
C ALA A 70 -5.95 -3.06 2.99
N PRO A 71 -5.43 -3.45 4.17
CA PRO A 71 -5.45 -4.84 4.63
C PRO A 71 -6.83 -5.49 4.51
N LEU A 72 -6.87 -6.79 4.27
CA LEU A 72 -8.07 -7.61 4.06
C LEU A 72 -8.87 -7.26 2.79
N ARG A 73 -8.28 -6.51 1.87
CA ARG A 73 -8.84 -6.20 0.55
C ARG A 73 -7.83 -6.68 -0.50
N SER A 74 -8.29 -7.50 -1.43
CA SER A 74 -7.43 -8.05 -2.49
C SER A 74 -6.72 -6.93 -3.26
N GLY A 75 -5.42 -7.08 -3.44
CA GLY A 75 -4.59 -6.17 -4.23
C GLY A 75 -4.45 -6.58 -5.70
N LEU A 76 -3.58 -5.88 -6.42
CA LEU A 76 -3.27 -6.19 -7.82
C LEU A 76 -2.26 -7.34 -7.88
N GLU A 77 -2.66 -8.45 -8.47
CA GLU A 77 -1.78 -9.60 -8.67
C GLU A 77 -0.77 -9.33 -9.79
N ARG A 78 0.47 -9.72 -9.56
CA ARG A 78 1.63 -9.55 -10.45
C ARG A 78 2.46 -10.83 -10.50
N ARG A 79 3.16 -11.01 -11.61
CA ARG A 79 4.23 -12.01 -11.71
C ARG A 79 5.52 -11.40 -11.20
N LEU A 80 6.32 -12.21 -10.49
CA LEU A 80 7.61 -11.80 -9.94
C LEU A 80 8.73 -12.20 -10.89
N GLU A 81 9.64 -11.29 -11.15
CA GLU A 81 10.94 -11.58 -11.74
C GLU A 81 12.04 -11.13 -10.78
N ILE A 82 13.06 -11.98 -10.61
CA ILE A 82 14.21 -11.72 -9.74
C ILE A 82 15.44 -11.60 -10.64
N ASP A 83 16.22 -10.52 -10.47
CA ASP A 83 17.44 -10.27 -11.24
C ASP A 83 18.52 -11.31 -10.92
N GLY A 84 19.22 -11.83 -11.95
CA GLY A 84 20.26 -12.84 -11.79
C GLY A 84 19.76 -14.25 -11.47
N ALA A 85 18.46 -14.50 -11.44
CA ALA A 85 17.91 -15.84 -11.51
C ALA A 85 17.80 -16.19 -13.00
N ASP A 86 18.52 -17.21 -13.45
CA ASP A 86 18.58 -17.66 -14.85
C ASP A 86 17.17 -17.79 -15.47
N GLY A 87 16.67 -16.74 -16.07
CA GLY A 87 15.43 -16.73 -16.86
C GLY A 87 14.16 -17.20 -16.16
N VAL A 88 14.17 -17.41 -14.85
CA VAL A 88 13.02 -17.87 -14.09
C VAL A 88 12.10 -16.66 -13.84
N THR A 89 11.28 -16.35 -14.83
CA THR A 89 9.94 -15.94 -14.52
C THR A 89 9.37 -17.09 -13.69
N ASP A 90 9.12 -16.89 -12.41
CA ASP A 90 8.46 -17.91 -11.60
C ASP A 90 6.98 -17.99 -12.05
N ASP A 91 6.78 -18.48 -13.29
CA ASP A 91 5.47 -18.66 -13.91
C ASP A 91 4.64 -19.70 -13.15
N GLU A 92 5.29 -20.51 -12.34
CA GLU A 92 4.71 -21.58 -11.53
C GLU A 92 4.46 -21.14 -10.07
N GLY A 93 5.04 -20.00 -9.64
CA GLY A 93 4.86 -19.48 -8.29
C GLY A 93 3.51 -18.76 -8.09
N PRO A 94 3.04 -18.65 -6.84
CA PRO A 94 1.85 -17.89 -6.55
C PRO A 94 2.03 -16.41 -6.93
N PRO A 95 0.96 -15.76 -7.45
CA PRO A 95 1.05 -14.36 -7.84
C PRO A 95 1.38 -13.48 -6.63
N VAL A 96 2.21 -12.46 -6.85
CA VAL A 96 2.57 -11.47 -5.84
C VAL A 96 1.57 -10.32 -5.86
N THR A 97 1.06 -9.95 -4.71
CA THR A 97 0.21 -8.77 -4.55
C THR A 97 1.07 -7.51 -4.53
N LEU A 98 0.86 -6.63 -5.51
CA LEU A 98 1.47 -5.29 -5.53
C LEU A 98 0.59 -4.30 -4.78
N LEU A 99 1.14 -3.69 -3.75
CA LEU A 99 0.54 -2.54 -3.06
C LEU A 99 1.42 -1.31 -3.28
N SER A 100 0.81 -0.19 -3.64
CA SER A 100 1.50 1.08 -3.53
C SER A 100 0.98 1.88 -2.34
N VAL A 101 1.91 2.48 -1.61
CA VAL A 101 1.67 3.02 -0.28
C VAL A 101 2.27 4.42 -0.13
N GLY A 102 1.63 5.22 0.69
CA GLY A 102 2.16 6.51 1.14
C GLY A 102 3.28 6.34 2.18
N PRO A 103 4.01 7.42 2.47
CA PRO A 103 5.28 7.36 3.22
C PRO A 103 5.12 6.98 4.70
N ARG A 104 3.90 6.99 5.24
CA ARG A 104 3.61 6.66 6.65
C ARG A 104 2.94 5.31 6.85
N TYR A 105 2.86 4.47 5.81
CA TYR A 105 2.10 3.22 5.81
C TYR A 105 2.45 2.30 6.98
N PHE A 106 3.73 1.99 7.17
CA PHE A 106 4.18 1.06 8.21
C PHE A 106 3.91 1.60 9.62
N ALA A 107 4.11 2.91 9.83
CA ALA A 107 3.84 3.58 11.09
C ALA A 107 2.33 3.62 11.38
N THR A 108 1.50 3.91 10.38
CA THR A 108 0.03 3.94 10.53
C THR A 108 -0.53 2.57 10.93
N LEU A 109 -0.02 1.50 10.35
CA LEU A 109 -0.42 0.14 10.70
C LEU A 109 0.27 -0.40 11.96
N ARG A 110 1.30 0.30 12.47
CA ARG A 110 2.20 -0.23 13.50
C ARG A 110 2.73 -1.63 13.12
N SER A 111 2.97 -1.82 11.80
CA SER A 111 3.48 -3.07 11.25
C SER A 111 5.00 -3.08 11.35
N PRO A 112 5.60 -4.02 12.09
CA PRO A 112 7.04 -4.02 12.31
C PRO A 112 7.80 -4.42 11.04
N LEU A 113 8.93 -3.75 10.82
CA LEU A 113 9.97 -4.24 9.93
C LEU A 113 10.76 -5.34 10.65
N ILE A 114 10.97 -6.45 9.94
CA ILE A 114 11.77 -7.56 10.44
C ILE A 114 13.25 -7.30 10.17
N ARG A 115 13.53 -6.80 8.95
CA ARG A 115 14.89 -6.48 8.50
C ARG A 115 14.89 -5.31 7.53
N GLY A 116 16.01 -4.62 7.43
CA GLY A 116 16.18 -3.51 6.52
C GLY A 116 15.47 -2.24 6.98
N ARG A 117 14.90 -1.47 6.04
CA ARG A 117 14.20 -0.20 6.31
C ARG A 117 12.83 -0.13 5.64
N ALA A 118 11.96 0.70 6.19
CA ALA A 118 10.69 1.06 5.58
C ALA A 118 10.87 1.98 4.35
N LEU A 119 9.82 2.09 3.55
CA LEU A 119 9.65 3.17 2.58
C LEU A 119 9.38 4.47 3.33
N GLY A 120 9.96 5.55 2.86
CA GLY A 120 9.81 6.87 3.46
C GLY A 120 9.61 7.97 2.42
N ARG A 121 9.51 9.22 2.89
CA ARG A 121 9.32 10.40 2.03
C ARG A 121 10.42 10.57 0.98
N ALA A 122 11.65 10.21 1.29
CA ALA A 122 12.75 10.29 0.34
C ALA A 122 12.55 9.36 -0.85
N ASP A 123 11.98 8.18 -0.63
CA ASP A 123 11.71 7.21 -1.69
C ASP A 123 10.64 7.74 -2.66
N SER A 124 9.61 8.42 -2.15
CA SER A 124 8.59 9.09 -2.97
C SER A 124 9.13 10.31 -3.71
N ALA A 125 9.97 11.13 -3.06
CA ALA A 125 10.48 12.36 -3.65
C ALA A 125 11.46 12.13 -4.80
N THR A 126 12.26 11.06 -4.72
CA THR A 126 13.31 10.73 -5.70
C THR A 126 12.86 9.72 -6.75
N SER A 127 11.61 9.22 -6.68
CA SER A 127 11.14 8.06 -7.45
C SER A 127 12.09 6.88 -7.28
N ALA A 128 12.56 6.65 -6.05
CA ALA A 128 13.52 5.62 -5.74
C ALA A 128 12.97 4.24 -6.13
N ARG A 129 13.76 3.50 -6.87
CA ARG A 129 13.42 2.16 -7.35
C ARG A 129 13.65 1.13 -6.25
N VAL A 130 12.87 1.25 -5.19
CA VAL A 130 12.97 0.40 -3.99
C VAL A 130 11.64 -0.26 -3.66
N VAL A 131 11.71 -1.40 -2.99
CA VAL A 131 10.57 -2.21 -2.58
C VAL A 131 10.78 -2.79 -1.19
N VAL A 132 9.72 -2.84 -0.41
CA VAL A 132 9.64 -3.64 0.82
C VAL A 132 8.80 -4.87 0.52
N ILE A 133 9.24 -6.04 0.95
CA ILE A 133 8.52 -7.30 0.74
C ILE A 133 8.11 -7.90 2.07
N ASN A 134 7.09 -8.76 2.09
CA ASN A 134 6.73 -9.47 3.31
C ASN A 134 7.49 -10.79 3.47
N GLU A 135 7.45 -11.37 4.68
CA GLU A 135 8.06 -12.67 4.98
C GLU A 135 7.57 -13.74 4.01
N ARG A 136 6.29 -13.74 3.70
CA ARG A 136 5.69 -14.76 2.83
C ARG A 136 6.28 -14.74 1.41
N LEU A 137 6.56 -13.57 0.86
CA LEU A 137 7.25 -13.45 -0.42
C LEU A 137 8.68 -13.98 -0.33
N THR A 138 9.37 -13.67 0.77
CA THR A 138 10.72 -14.18 1.02
C THR A 138 10.76 -15.71 1.07
N GLU A 139 9.84 -16.32 1.81
CA GLU A 139 9.75 -17.78 1.94
C GLU A 139 9.49 -18.47 0.60
N LEU A 140 8.52 -17.97 -0.17
CA LEU A 140 8.07 -18.63 -1.38
C LEU A 140 9.05 -18.48 -2.56
N HIS A 141 9.64 -17.29 -2.72
CA HIS A 141 10.35 -16.96 -3.96
C HIS A 141 11.88 -16.86 -3.80
N PHE A 142 12.40 -16.65 -2.59
CA PHE A 142 13.85 -16.52 -2.39
C PHE A 142 14.55 -17.81 -1.95
N ARG A 143 13.79 -18.82 -1.52
CA ARG A 143 14.31 -20.18 -1.22
C ARG A 143 15.57 -20.18 -0.33
N GLY A 144 15.57 -19.41 0.73
CA GLY A 144 16.67 -19.27 1.68
C GLY A 144 17.78 -18.28 1.28
N ARG A 145 17.69 -17.66 0.09
CA ARG A 145 18.57 -16.54 -0.27
C ARG A 145 18.15 -15.28 0.49
N ASP A 146 19.11 -14.44 0.87
CA ASP A 146 18.81 -13.13 1.46
C ASP A 146 18.30 -12.19 0.37
N PRO A 147 17.04 -11.69 0.47
CA PRO A 147 16.49 -10.82 -0.55
C PRO A 147 16.99 -9.38 -0.46
N LEU A 148 17.55 -8.93 0.69
CA LEU A 148 18.00 -7.55 0.85
C LEU A 148 19.10 -7.19 -0.16
N GLY A 149 18.91 -6.09 -0.85
CA GLY A 149 19.82 -5.64 -1.91
C GLY A 149 19.59 -6.30 -3.27
N MET A 150 18.84 -7.41 -3.35
CA MET A 150 18.48 -8.02 -4.63
C MET A 150 17.46 -7.15 -5.38
N ARG A 151 17.46 -7.26 -6.70
CA ARG A 151 16.51 -6.55 -7.55
C ARG A 151 15.38 -7.46 -7.99
N ILE A 152 14.17 -6.95 -7.94
CA ILE A 152 12.97 -7.61 -8.46
C ILE A 152 12.20 -6.66 -9.39
N ARG A 153 11.38 -7.20 -10.26
CA ARG A 153 10.33 -6.42 -10.94
C ARG A 153 9.01 -7.20 -10.97
N LEU A 154 7.95 -6.47 -11.10
CA LEU A 154 6.59 -6.98 -11.03
C LEU A 154 5.89 -6.71 -12.35
N VAL A 155 5.45 -7.77 -13.03
CA VAL A 155 4.84 -7.76 -14.35
C VAL A 155 3.34 -7.97 -14.23
N ASP A 156 2.55 -7.13 -14.89
CA ASP A 156 1.11 -7.37 -15.00
C ASP A 156 0.86 -8.43 -16.10
N PRO A 157 0.34 -9.59 -15.75
CA PRO A 157 0.07 -10.65 -16.73
C PRO A 157 -1.01 -10.26 -17.75
N ARG A 158 -1.76 -9.18 -17.50
CA ARG A 158 -2.83 -8.65 -18.37
C ARG A 158 -2.38 -7.45 -19.22
N GLY A 159 -1.08 -7.12 -19.22
CA GLY A 159 -0.54 -6.00 -19.99
C GLY A 159 -0.71 -4.63 -19.34
N GLY A 160 -1.07 -4.55 -18.06
CA GLY A 160 -1.24 -3.30 -17.29
C GLY A 160 0.07 -2.60 -16.89
N GLY A 161 1.20 -3.05 -17.44
CA GLY A 161 2.52 -2.46 -17.22
C GLY A 161 3.43 -3.33 -16.34
N THR A 162 4.70 -3.00 -16.40
CA THR A 162 5.77 -3.64 -15.62
C THR A 162 6.45 -2.57 -14.79
N THR A 163 6.76 -2.86 -13.53
CA THR A 163 7.59 -1.94 -12.74
C THR A 163 9.00 -1.88 -13.32
N ASP A 164 9.72 -0.81 -13.03
CA ASP A 164 11.17 -0.84 -13.15
C ASP A 164 11.77 -1.94 -12.26
N TRP A 165 13.05 -2.22 -12.42
CA TRP A 165 13.80 -3.02 -11.46
C TRP A 165 13.87 -2.30 -10.12
N LEU A 166 13.38 -2.95 -9.06
CA LEU A 166 13.25 -2.42 -7.72
C LEU A 166 14.23 -3.15 -6.79
N THR A 167 15.00 -2.42 -6.02
CA THR A 167 15.90 -3.00 -5.01
C THR A 167 15.12 -3.29 -3.73
N VAL A 168 15.21 -4.50 -3.22
CA VAL A 168 14.62 -4.87 -1.92
C VAL A 168 15.40 -4.19 -0.80
N VAL A 169 14.72 -3.31 -0.07
CA VAL A 169 15.33 -2.53 1.03
C VAL A 169 14.81 -2.90 2.42
N GLY A 170 13.75 -3.69 2.48
CA GLY A 170 13.18 -4.11 3.76
C GLY A 170 12.29 -5.33 3.65
N ILE A 171 12.17 -6.03 4.78
CA ILE A 171 11.27 -7.17 4.97
C ILE A 171 10.34 -6.84 6.13
N THR A 172 9.04 -6.97 5.91
CA THR A 172 8.00 -6.71 6.92
C THR A 172 7.25 -7.99 7.29
N THR A 173 6.54 -7.95 8.40
CA THR A 173 5.59 -9.01 8.76
C THR A 173 4.50 -9.16 7.71
N THR A 174 3.90 -10.34 7.66
CA THR A 174 2.84 -10.62 6.71
C THR A 174 1.51 -10.10 7.22
N VAL A 175 0.96 -9.10 6.52
CA VAL A 175 -0.40 -8.58 6.75
C VAL A 175 -1.34 -9.23 5.74
N PRO A 176 -2.41 -9.92 6.19
CA PRO A 176 -3.34 -10.59 5.28
C PRO A 176 -4.00 -9.60 4.30
N GLN A 177 -4.00 -9.96 3.02
CA GLN A 177 -4.63 -9.16 1.97
C GLN A 177 -6.04 -9.64 1.64
N ARG A 178 -6.42 -10.84 2.10
CA ARG A 178 -7.75 -11.43 1.87
C ARG A 178 -8.45 -11.74 3.17
N SER A 179 -9.76 -11.58 3.18
CA SER A 179 -10.63 -12.05 4.25
C SER A 179 -10.83 -13.57 4.15
N GLY A 180 -11.08 -14.23 5.28
CA GLY A 180 -11.51 -15.64 5.26
C GLY A 180 -10.47 -16.68 5.67
N GLY A 181 -9.29 -16.27 6.18
CA GLY A 181 -8.31 -17.25 6.74
C GLY A 181 -7.53 -18.03 5.70
N ALA A 182 -7.55 -17.61 4.43
CA ALA A 182 -6.65 -18.14 3.41
C ALA A 182 -5.17 -17.88 3.80
N PRO A 183 -4.23 -18.71 3.31
CA PRO A 183 -2.81 -18.43 3.49
C PRO A 183 -2.50 -16.99 3.07
N SER A 184 -1.68 -16.31 3.85
CA SER A 184 -1.31 -14.93 3.55
C SER A 184 -0.59 -14.85 2.21
N ASP A 185 -0.95 -13.85 1.41
CA ASP A 185 -0.36 -13.66 0.08
C ASP A 185 1.08 -13.14 0.18
N PRO A 186 1.95 -13.49 -0.78
CA PRO A 186 3.20 -12.77 -0.98
C PRO A 186 2.90 -11.34 -1.43
N VAL A 187 3.51 -10.36 -0.77
CA VAL A 187 3.23 -8.93 -0.97
C VAL A 187 4.51 -8.16 -1.24
N ALA A 188 4.46 -7.29 -2.25
CA ALA A 188 5.47 -6.29 -2.53
C ALA A 188 4.86 -4.89 -2.35
N LEU A 189 5.50 -4.06 -1.53
CA LEU A 189 5.06 -2.70 -1.22
C LEU A 189 6.03 -1.71 -1.85
N VAL A 190 5.49 -0.78 -2.62
CA VAL A 190 6.26 0.28 -3.31
C VAL A 190 5.70 1.66 -2.98
N ALA A 191 6.48 2.71 -3.13
CA ALA A 191 5.93 4.06 -3.11
C ALA A 191 4.95 4.24 -4.29
N HIS A 192 3.96 5.13 -4.17
CA HIS A 192 2.98 5.36 -5.23
C HIS A 192 3.62 5.68 -6.58
N GLU A 193 4.75 6.38 -6.57
CA GLU A 193 5.52 6.78 -7.73
C GLU A 193 6.13 5.61 -8.52
N ALA A 194 6.39 4.51 -7.84
CA ALA A 194 6.96 3.32 -8.47
C ALA A 194 5.89 2.37 -9.04
N ASN A 195 4.60 2.70 -8.94
CA ASN A 195 3.52 1.91 -9.52
C ASN A 195 3.07 2.46 -10.87
N PRO A 196 3.45 1.86 -12.01
CA PRO A 196 3.06 2.34 -13.34
C PRO A 196 1.55 2.22 -13.60
N GLY A 197 0.88 1.30 -12.91
CA GLY A 197 -0.55 1.03 -13.04
C GLY A 197 -1.38 1.56 -11.87
N LEU A 198 -1.05 2.74 -11.33
CA LEU A 198 -1.77 3.32 -10.19
C LEU A 198 -3.29 3.39 -10.47
N PRO A 199 -4.12 2.70 -9.69
CA PRO A 199 -5.56 2.59 -9.97
C PRO A 199 -6.32 3.91 -9.73
N GLY A 200 -7.52 4.00 -10.26
CA GLY A 200 -8.45 5.12 -10.03
C GLY A 200 -9.19 5.06 -8.70
N SER A 201 -8.77 4.21 -7.77
CA SER A 201 -9.30 4.15 -6.40
C SER A 201 -8.18 3.87 -5.42
N ALA A 202 -8.33 4.39 -4.20
CA ALA A 202 -7.38 4.15 -3.12
C ALA A 202 -8.12 4.15 -1.77
N ASP A 203 -7.41 3.70 -0.75
CA ASP A 203 -7.88 3.72 0.63
C ASP A 203 -7.02 4.71 1.44
N VAL A 204 -7.65 5.41 2.38
CA VAL A 204 -6.97 6.15 3.45
C VAL A 204 -6.97 5.27 4.68
N LEU A 205 -5.80 5.04 5.24
CA LEU A 205 -5.62 4.43 6.55
C LEU A 205 -5.42 5.55 7.56
N VAL A 206 -6.18 5.53 8.62
CA VAL A 206 -6.15 6.57 9.65
C VAL A 206 -6.05 5.93 11.02
N ARG A 207 -5.16 6.45 11.84
CA ARG A 207 -5.13 6.23 13.29
C ARG A 207 -5.49 7.53 13.97
N THR A 208 -6.40 7.45 14.92
CA THR A 208 -6.92 8.61 15.63
C THR A 208 -6.57 8.54 17.12
N SER A 209 -6.26 9.68 17.71
CA SER A 209 -6.14 9.87 19.16
C SER A 209 -7.43 10.45 19.77
N ALA A 210 -8.43 10.72 18.95
CA ALA A 210 -9.71 11.33 19.31
C ALA A 210 -10.88 10.38 19.00
N GLU A 211 -12.10 10.84 19.25
CA GLU A 211 -13.31 10.12 18.90
C GLU A 211 -13.40 9.86 17.39
N LEU A 212 -13.92 8.71 17.00
CA LEU A 212 -14.00 8.26 15.62
C LEU A 212 -14.85 9.19 14.75
N GLY A 213 -16.00 9.62 15.24
CA GLY A 213 -16.96 10.42 14.46
C GLY A 213 -16.39 11.75 13.94
N PRO A 214 -15.85 12.61 14.81
CA PRO A 214 -15.17 13.84 14.40
C PRO A 214 -13.99 13.58 13.45
N SER A 215 -13.19 12.55 13.71
CA SER A 215 -12.04 12.20 12.86
C SER A 215 -12.45 11.79 11.45
N VAL A 216 -13.50 10.99 11.30
CA VAL A 216 -14.09 10.63 10.00
C VAL A 216 -14.59 11.86 9.26
N THR A 217 -15.25 12.81 9.97
CA THR A 217 -15.74 14.04 9.38
C THR A 217 -14.58 14.90 8.89
N ALA A 218 -13.53 15.08 9.69
CA ALA A 218 -12.34 15.85 9.29
C ALA A 218 -11.66 15.29 8.03
N VAL A 219 -11.48 13.97 7.94
CA VAL A 219 -10.90 13.30 6.76
C VAL A 219 -11.79 13.51 5.53
N ARG A 220 -13.13 13.41 5.68
CA ARG A 220 -14.07 13.63 4.59
C ARG A 220 -14.03 15.08 4.07
N GLU A 221 -13.93 16.04 4.95
CA GLU A 221 -13.84 17.46 4.60
C GLU A 221 -12.51 17.78 3.92
N ALA A 222 -11.39 17.24 4.40
CA ALA A 222 -10.10 17.37 3.74
C ALA A 222 -10.14 16.85 2.29
N PHE A 223 -10.72 15.65 2.10
CA PHE A 223 -10.92 15.11 0.76
C PHE A 223 -11.77 16.07 -0.12
N ARG A 224 -12.89 16.55 0.40
CA ARG A 224 -13.78 17.45 -0.37
C ARG A 224 -13.09 18.75 -0.79
N ARG A 225 -12.28 19.34 0.10
CA ARG A 225 -11.49 20.53 -0.25
C ARG A 225 -10.55 20.28 -1.41
N LEU A 226 -9.80 19.17 -1.34
CA LEU A 226 -8.85 18.79 -2.38
C LEU A 226 -9.50 18.34 -3.69
N ASP A 227 -10.71 17.76 -3.61
CA ASP A 227 -11.47 17.34 -4.79
C ASP A 227 -12.27 18.50 -5.42
N ALA A 228 -12.44 19.62 -4.76
CA ALA A 228 -13.11 20.80 -5.31
C ALA A 228 -12.22 21.62 -6.25
N ASP A 229 -10.89 21.58 -6.06
CA ASP A 229 -9.86 22.24 -6.88
C ASP A 229 -9.52 21.43 -8.14
#